data_451c0601ee0682635e0e0cc8178e17b5
#
_entry.id   451c0601ee0682635e0e0cc8178e17b5
#
_cell.length_a   1.000
_cell.length_b   1.000
_cell.length_c   1.000
_cell.angle_alpha   90.00
_cell.angle_beta   90.00
_cell.angle_gamma   90.00
#
_symmetry.space_group_name_H-M   'P 1'
#
loop_
_entity.id
_entity.type
_entity.pdbx_description
1 polymer ?
#
loop_
_entity_poly.entity_id
_entity_poly.type
_entity_poly.pdbx_seq_one_letter_code
_entity_poly.pdbx_strand_id
1 'polypeptide(L)'
;MDAPEQPDRGSGEILTIRDVALYLKLPVSTVYRLAERRDLPGHKVGRQWRFHKSVLDDWFRRHAVARMTILVVDDDEVAQQVLVAALQGARRQVLTAASGEEALEVAGRTDLDLVTLDLLMPGLGGVETFRQLHALRPELPVIMVTGYPDSELVARALRVGPFTLINKPIVVTQLQKVVGQIVGS
;
A
#
# COMPACT_ATOMS: atom_id res chain seq x y z
N MET A 1 -51.35 25.81 5.67
CA MET A 1 -50.08 26.20 5.04
C MET A 1 -48.96 25.59 5.86
N ASP A 2 -48.65 24.34 5.54
CA ASP A 2 -47.54 23.62 6.19
C ASP A 2 -46.22 24.07 5.57
N ALA A 3 -45.31 24.54 6.41
CA ALA A 3 -43.96 24.85 6.02
C ALA A 3 -43.21 23.52 5.75
N PRO A 4 -42.39 23.42 4.70
CA PRO A 4 -41.64 22.21 4.44
C PRO A 4 -40.60 22.01 5.55
N GLU A 5 -40.67 20.85 6.18
CA GLU A 5 -39.62 20.32 7.06
C GLU A 5 -38.29 20.34 6.34
N GLN A 6 -37.35 21.13 6.85
CA GLN A 6 -35.96 21.07 6.39
C GLN A 6 -35.36 19.71 6.82
N PRO A 7 -34.65 19.01 5.94
CA PRO A 7 -33.97 17.79 6.33
C PRO A 7 -32.94 18.12 7.40
N ASP A 8 -33.03 17.43 8.52
CA ASP A 8 -32.11 17.42 9.63
C ASP A 8 -30.65 17.32 9.11
N ARG A 9 -29.96 18.44 9.09
CA ARG A 9 -28.50 18.46 8.90
C ARG A 9 -27.92 17.91 10.18
N GLY A 10 -27.79 16.58 10.22
CA GLY A 10 -27.30 15.83 11.33
C GLY A 10 -26.18 16.56 12.05
N SER A 11 -26.41 16.85 13.32
CA SER A 11 -25.42 17.37 14.26
C SER A 11 -24.37 16.28 14.43
N GLY A 12 -23.38 16.25 13.52
CA GLY A 12 -22.31 15.28 13.53
C GLY A 12 -21.54 15.41 14.84
N GLU A 13 -21.53 14.36 15.64
CA GLU A 13 -20.77 14.26 16.88
C GLU A 13 -19.32 14.68 16.62
N ILE A 14 -18.86 15.72 17.36
CA ILE A 14 -17.48 16.21 17.25
C ILE A 14 -16.64 15.54 18.30
N LEU A 15 -15.61 14.84 17.86
CA LEU A 15 -14.69 14.08 18.70
C LEU A 15 -13.39 14.88 18.93
N THR A 16 -12.83 14.71 20.11
CA THR A 16 -11.47 15.14 20.45
C THR A 16 -10.45 14.07 20.11
N ILE A 17 -9.15 14.36 20.19
CA ILE A 17 -8.08 13.35 20.03
C ILE A 17 -8.28 12.15 20.96
N ARG A 18 -8.70 12.39 22.22
CA ARG A 18 -8.91 11.30 23.19
C ARG A 18 -10.10 10.44 22.80
N ASP A 19 -11.18 11.04 22.33
CA ASP A 19 -12.36 10.31 21.89
C ASP A 19 -12.03 9.44 20.66
N VAL A 20 -11.27 9.98 19.73
CA VAL A 20 -10.78 9.23 18.54
C VAL A 20 -9.84 8.09 18.97
N ALA A 21 -8.96 8.31 19.92
CA ALA A 21 -8.08 7.28 20.45
C ALA A 21 -8.86 6.10 21.08
N LEU A 22 -9.89 6.41 21.84
CA LEU A 22 -10.81 5.41 22.40
C LEU A 22 -11.61 4.71 21.29
N TYR A 23 -12.16 5.49 20.37
CA TYR A 23 -12.99 4.98 19.28
C TYR A 23 -12.22 4.02 18.36
N LEU A 24 -11.00 4.39 17.96
CA LEU A 24 -10.15 3.58 17.09
C LEU A 24 -9.31 2.54 17.85
N LYS A 25 -9.37 2.53 19.20
CA LYS A 25 -8.52 1.70 20.08
C LYS A 25 -7.02 1.88 19.81
N LEU A 26 -6.61 3.12 19.56
CA LEU A 26 -5.23 3.49 19.30
C LEU A 26 -4.66 4.33 20.45
N PRO A 27 -3.33 4.31 20.68
CA PRO A 27 -2.68 5.26 21.60
C PRO A 27 -2.92 6.72 21.17
N VAL A 28 -3.13 7.62 22.13
CA VAL A 28 -3.32 9.06 21.87
C VAL A 28 -2.19 9.67 21.05
N SER A 29 -0.94 9.26 21.32
CA SER A 29 0.25 9.69 20.58
C SER A 29 0.19 9.30 19.10
N THR A 30 -0.35 8.12 18.80
CA THR A 30 -0.54 7.65 17.42
C THR A 30 -1.59 8.49 16.70
N VAL A 31 -2.73 8.76 17.35
CA VAL A 31 -3.79 9.62 16.78
C VAL A 31 -3.27 11.03 16.51
N TYR A 32 -2.46 11.58 17.43
CA TYR A 32 -1.81 12.88 17.25
C TYR A 32 -0.93 12.92 16.00
N ARG A 33 -0.06 11.90 15.84
CA ARG A 33 0.85 11.77 14.71
C ARG A 33 0.08 11.64 13.37
N LEU A 34 -0.97 10.83 13.33
CA LEU A 34 -1.82 10.66 12.15
C LEU A 34 -2.54 11.96 11.77
N ALA A 35 -3.06 12.69 12.77
CA ALA A 35 -3.71 13.98 12.53
C ALA A 35 -2.72 15.04 12.00
N GLU A 36 -1.51 15.11 12.54
CA GLU A 36 -0.48 16.06 12.08
C GLU A 36 0.02 15.76 10.66
N ARG A 37 0.11 14.49 10.28
CA ARG A 37 0.44 14.05 8.92
C ARG A 37 -0.70 14.19 7.93
N ARG A 38 -1.90 14.57 8.39
CA ARG A 38 -3.13 14.60 7.61
C ARG A 38 -3.60 13.23 7.12
N ASP A 39 -3.08 12.16 7.70
CA ASP A 39 -3.52 10.79 7.43
C ASP A 39 -4.89 10.51 8.07
N LEU A 40 -5.30 11.30 9.06
CA LEU A 40 -6.59 11.23 9.71
C LEU A 40 -7.38 12.52 9.42
N PRO A 41 -8.65 12.46 8.92
CA PRO A 41 -9.41 13.64 8.56
C PRO A 41 -9.88 14.40 9.80
N GLY A 42 -9.16 15.44 10.16
CA GLY A 42 -9.46 16.33 11.28
C GLY A 42 -9.12 17.78 10.99
N HIS A 43 -9.68 18.66 11.79
CA HIS A 43 -9.42 20.11 11.72
C HIS A 43 -8.82 20.60 13.02
N LYS A 44 -7.81 21.46 12.92
CA LYS A 44 -7.21 22.11 14.09
C LYS A 44 -7.98 23.40 14.38
N VAL A 45 -8.66 23.44 15.52
CA VAL A 45 -9.36 24.63 16.01
C VAL A 45 -8.55 25.20 17.19
N GLY A 46 -7.84 26.30 16.95
CA GLY A 46 -6.85 26.81 17.89
C GLY A 46 -5.71 25.80 18.09
N ARG A 47 -5.54 25.34 19.33
CA ARG A 47 -4.50 24.32 19.69
C ARG A 47 -5.04 22.91 19.78
N GLN A 48 -6.32 22.69 19.46
CA GLN A 48 -6.98 21.40 19.66
C GLN A 48 -7.50 20.83 18.34
N TRP A 49 -7.34 19.52 18.15
CA TRP A 49 -7.91 18.79 17.05
C TRP A 49 -9.39 18.50 17.29
N ARG A 50 -10.19 18.62 16.24
CA ARG A 50 -11.60 18.25 16.18
C ARG A 50 -11.87 17.37 14.98
N PHE A 51 -12.68 16.35 15.18
CA PHE A 51 -13.00 15.35 14.18
C PHE A 51 -14.52 15.20 14.12
N HIS A 52 -15.08 15.21 12.93
CA HIS A 52 -16.47 14.82 12.75
C HIS A 52 -16.55 13.30 12.72
N LYS A 53 -17.37 12.72 13.59
CA LYS A 53 -17.51 11.27 13.71
C LYS A 53 -17.92 10.64 12.37
N SER A 54 -18.89 11.23 11.66
CA SER A 54 -19.33 10.74 10.35
C SER A 54 -18.20 10.73 9.31
N VAL A 55 -17.33 11.75 9.30
CA VAL A 55 -16.16 11.82 8.41
C VAL A 55 -15.11 10.78 8.78
N LEU A 56 -14.93 10.52 10.09
CA LEU A 56 -14.07 9.43 10.58
C LEU A 56 -14.63 8.06 10.23
N ASP A 57 -15.94 7.86 10.34
CA ASP A 57 -16.60 6.60 9.97
C ASP A 57 -16.43 6.31 8.47
N ASP A 58 -16.59 7.34 7.63
CA ASP A 58 -16.38 7.24 6.19
C ASP A 58 -14.91 7.00 5.84
N TRP A 59 -14.01 7.68 6.53
CA TRP A 59 -12.58 7.47 6.39
C TRP A 59 -12.19 6.06 6.81
N PHE A 60 -12.68 5.61 7.97
CA PHE A 60 -12.43 4.28 8.48
C PHE A 60 -12.98 3.20 7.55
N ARG A 61 -14.20 3.37 7.02
CA ARG A 61 -14.77 2.46 6.01
C ARG A 61 -13.88 2.38 4.77
N ARG A 62 -13.44 3.50 4.24
CA ARG A 62 -12.55 3.54 3.08
C ARG A 62 -11.18 2.90 3.36
N HIS A 63 -10.61 3.15 4.54
CA HIS A 63 -9.30 2.59 4.92
C HIS A 63 -9.41 1.17 5.52
N ALA A 64 -10.51 0.83 6.16
CA ALA A 64 -10.75 -0.55 6.64
C ALA A 64 -11.12 -1.51 5.50
N VAL A 65 -11.62 -0.98 4.38
CA VAL A 65 -11.93 -1.72 3.15
C VAL A 65 -10.78 -1.60 2.14
N ALA A 66 -9.80 -0.73 2.34
CA ALA A 66 -8.62 -0.66 1.51
C ALA A 66 -7.93 -2.02 1.54
N ARG A 67 -8.24 -2.84 0.53
CA ARG A 67 -7.48 -4.05 0.24
C ARG A 67 -6.14 -3.59 -0.28
N MET A 68 -5.09 -3.99 0.39
CA MET A 68 -3.74 -3.84 -0.13
C MET A 68 -3.65 -4.52 -1.49
N THR A 69 -3.38 -3.76 -2.52
CA THR A 69 -3.24 -4.26 -3.89
C THR A 69 -1.77 -4.53 -4.17
N ILE A 70 -1.43 -5.80 -4.33
CA ILE A 70 -0.07 -6.27 -4.58
C ILE A 70 0.01 -6.75 -6.02
N LEU A 71 1.01 -6.30 -6.77
CA LEU A 71 1.32 -6.82 -8.09
C LEU A 71 2.50 -7.79 -8.00
N VAL A 72 2.31 -9.01 -8.49
CA VAL A 72 3.36 -10.03 -8.64
C VAL A 72 3.79 -10.06 -10.09
N VAL A 73 5.07 -9.78 -10.36
CA VAL A 73 5.65 -9.75 -11.69
C VAL A 73 6.74 -10.81 -11.79
N ASP A 74 6.49 -11.85 -12.56
CA ASP A 74 7.43 -12.97 -12.81
C ASP A 74 7.00 -13.67 -14.10
N ASP A 75 7.89 -14.06 -14.98
CA ASP A 75 7.57 -14.76 -16.21
C ASP A 75 7.38 -16.29 -16.00
N ASP A 76 7.77 -16.80 -14.83
CA ASP A 76 7.52 -18.17 -14.41
C ASP A 76 6.16 -18.27 -13.69
N GLU A 77 5.21 -18.95 -14.31
CA GLU A 77 3.86 -19.16 -13.75
C GLU A 77 3.89 -19.88 -12.39
N VAL A 78 4.82 -20.81 -12.18
CA VAL A 78 4.96 -21.54 -10.92
C VAL A 78 5.44 -20.59 -9.81
N ALA A 79 6.43 -19.76 -10.10
CA ALA A 79 6.90 -18.73 -9.18
C ALA A 79 5.79 -17.71 -8.85
N GLN A 80 5.01 -17.28 -9.85
CA GLN A 80 3.83 -16.42 -9.62
C GLN A 80 2.85 -17.09 -8.65
N GLN A 81 2.48 -18.35 -8.89
CA GLN A 81 1.51 -19.07 -8.03
C GLN A 81 2.00 -19.19 -6.59
N VAL A 82 3.28 -19.44 -6.37
CA VAL A 82 3.90 -19.48 -5.03
C VAL A 82 3.80 -18.11 -4.35
N LEU A 83 4.14 -17.04 -5.06
CA LEU A 83 4.04 -15.66 -4.53
C LEU A 83 2.59 -15.27 -4.24
N VAL A 84 1.67 -15.56 -5.16
CA VAL A 84 0.25 -15.31 -4.96
C VAL A 84 -0.27 -16.02 -3.72
N ALA A 85 0.01 -17.33 -3.57
CA ALA A 85 -0.40 -18.11 -2.40
C ALA A 85 0.18 -17.55 -1.09
N ALA A 86 1.45 -17.11 -1.11
CA ALA A 86 2.13 -16.52 0.04
C ALA A 86 1.60 -15.13 0.43
N LEU A 87 1.09 -14.38 -0.54
CA LEU A 87 0.64 -12.99 -0.38
C LEU A 87 -0.87 -12.85 -0.22
N GLN A 88 -1.66 -13.87 -0.56
CA GLN A 88 -3.10 -13.86 -0.36
C GLN A 88 -3.50 -13.66 1.10
N GLY A 89 -4.62 -12.95 1.35
CA GLY A 89 -5.16 -12.72 2.68
C GLY A 89 -6.47 -11.94 2.65
N ALA A 90 -7.17 -11.90 3.76
CA ALA A 90 -8.52 -11.31 3.86
C ALA A 90 -8.60 -9.82 3.44
N ARG A 91 -7.47 -9.10 3.47
CA ARG A 91 -7.39 -7.68 3.12
C ARG A 91 -6.36 -7.43 2.01
N ARG A 92 -6.07 -8.42 1.18
CA ARG A 92 -5.11 -8.31 0.09
C ARG A 92 -5.77 -8.70 -1.23
N GLN A 93 -5.55 -7.90 -2.23
CA GLN A 93 -5.81 -8.23 -3.62
C GLN A 93 -4.46 -8.47 -4.29
N VAL A 94 -4.25 -9.64 -4.85
CA VAL A 94 -3.01 -9.97 -5.55
C VAL A 94 -3.33 -10.03 -7.03
N LEU A 95 -2.64 -9.20 -7.81
CA LEU A 95 -2.66 -9.18 -9.26
C LEU A 95 -1.35 -9.80 -9.77
N THR A 96 -1.36 -10.31 -10.98
CA THR A 96 -0.18 -10.90 -11.63
C THR A 96 0.12 -10.21 -12.95
N ALA A 97 1.39 -10.19 -13.32
CA ALA A 97 1.86 -9.81 -14.65
C ALA A 97 3.00 -10.77 -15.05
N ALA A 98 2.98 -11.26 -16.27
CA ALA A 98 3.97 -12.20 -16.79
C ALA A 98 5.13 -11.50 -17.51
N SER A 99 5.10 -10.16 -17.61
CA SER A 99 6.16 -9.36 -18.22
C SER A 99 6.24 -7.97 -17.63
N GLY A 100 7.34 -7.27 -17.92
CA GLY A 100 7.50 -5.87 -17.53
C GLY A 100 6.49 -4.95 -18.20
N GLU A 101 6.15 -5.20 -19.46
CA GLU A 101 5.17 -4.44 -20.23
C GLU A 101 3.78 -4.54 -19.60
N GLU A 102 3.36 -5.76 -19.24
CA GLU A 102 2.08 -5.98 -18.56
C GLU A 102 2.07 -5.34 -17.18
N ALA A 103 3.18 -5.42 -16.45
CA ALA A 103 3.31 -4.78 -15.13
C ALA A 103 3.10 -3.26 -15.21
N LEU A 104 3.67 -2.60 -16.21
CA LEU A 104 3.50 -1.16 -16.44
C LEU A 104 2.07 -0.80 -16.82
N GLU A 105 1.42 -1.63 -17.64
CA GLU A 105 0.01 -1.44 -18.00
C GLU A 105 -0.89 -1.52 -16.75
N VAL A 106 -0.69 -2.53 -15.91
CA VAL A 106 -1.41 -2.67 -14.63
C VAL A 106 -1.15 -1.48 -13.72
N ALA A 107 0.11 -1.06 -13.57
CA ALA A 107 0.47 0.08 -12.73
C ALA A 107 -0.11 1.42 -13.22
N GLY A 108 -0.34 1.56 -14.52
CA GLY A 108 -0.94 2.76 -15.11
C GLY A 108 -2.43 2.91 -14.81
N ARG A 109 -3.15 1.81 -14.57
CA ARG A 109 -4.62 1.80 -14.37
C ARG A 109 -5.09 1.36 -12.99
N THR A 110 -4.17 0.92 -12.13
CA THR A 110 -4.50 0.37 -10.81
C THR A 110 -3.63 1.01 -9.74
N ASP A 111 -4.24 1.43 -8.64
CA ASP A 111 -3.48 1.84 -7.46
C ASP A 111 -2.87 0.62 -6.78
N LEU A 112 -1.54 0.58 -6.79
CA LEU A 112 -0.74 -0.49 -6.20
C LEU A 112 -0.11 0.00 -4.90
N ASP A 113 -0.11 -0.88 -3.89
CA ASP A 113 0.52 -0.63 -2.60
C ASP A 113 1.90 -1.32 -2.50
N LEU A 114 2.14 -2.33 -3.34
CA LEU A 114 3.39 -3.08 -3.36
C LEU A 114 3.56 -3.80 -4.70
N VAL A 115 4.79 -3.92 -5.16
CA VAL A 115 5.16 -4.77 -6.30
C VAL A 115 6.21 -5.79 -5.85
N THR A 116 6.04 -7.06 -6.21
CA THR A 116 7.14 -8.05 -6.24
C THR A 116 7.57 -8.22 -7.69
N LEU A 117 8.87 -8.14 -7.96
CA LEU A 117 9.39 -8.06 -9.33
C LEU A 117 10.60 -8.99 -9.51
N ASP A 118 10.49 -9.94 -10.42
CA ASP A 118 11.66 -10.69 -10.84
C ASP A 118 12.61 -9.84 -11.67
N LEU A 119 13.90 -9.98 -11.42
CA LEU A 119 14.95 -9.31 -12.19
C LEU A 119 15.22 -9.93 -13.54
N LEU A 120 15.05 -11.26 -13.65
CA LEU A 120 15.39 -12.02 -14.83
C LEU A 120 14.13 -12.42 -15.59
N MET A 121 13.64 -11.50 -16.40
CA MET A 121 12.51 -11.75 -17.29
C MET A 121 12.91 -11.43 -18.75
N PRO A 122 12.35 -12.12 -19.72
CA PRO A 122 12.50 -11.76 -21.13
C PRO A 122 11.83 -10.42 -21.44
N GLY A 123 12.16 -9.84 -22.61
CA GLY A 123 11.57 -8.56 -23.04
C GLY A 123 12.15 -7.37 -22.29
N LEU A 124 11.30 -6.57 -21.67
CA LEU A 124 11.71 -5.32 -20.98
C LEU A 124 12.70 -5.56 -19.82
N GLY A 125 12.65 -6.74 -19.22
CA GLY A 125 13.51 -7.11 -18.09
C GLY A 125 13.21 -6.34 -16.79
N GLY A 126 13.56 -6.95 -15.63
CA GLY A 126 13.16 -6.43 -14.33
C GLY A 126 13.75 -5.06 -13.98
N VAL A 127 15.01 -4.80 -14.34
CA VAL A 127 15.67 -3.50 -14.05
C VAL A 127 14.99 -2.35 -14.79
N GLU A 128 14.66 -2.54 -16.06
CA GLU A 128 14.00 -1.50 -16.85
C GLU A 128 12.54 -1.32 -16.42
N THR A 129 11.85 -2.42 -16.09
CA THR A 129 10.51 -2.37 -15.49
C THR A 129 10.52 -1.56 -14.20
N PHE A 130 11.48 -1.84 -13.31
CA PHE A 130 11.65 -1.06 -12.07
C PHE A 130 11.90 0.42 -12.34
N ARG A 131 12.76 0.75 -13.30
CA ARG A 131 13.07 2.14 -13.65
C ARG A 131 11.80 2.88 -14.07
N GLN A 132 10.95 2.26 -14.89
CA GLN A 132 9.72 2.87 -15.36
C GLN A 132 8.65 2.94 -14.25
N LEU A 133 8.49 1.90 -13.43
CA LEU A 133 7.62 1.93 -12.25
C LEU A 133 8.01 3.04 -11.29
N HIS A 134 9.31 3.17 -10.99
CA HIS A 134 9.82 4.21 -10.09
C HIS A 134 9.64 5.62 -10.65
N ALA A 135 9.76 5.79 -11.97
CA ALA A 135 9.48 7.07 -12.63
C ALA A 135 7.98 7.45 -12.58
N LEU A 136 7.09 6.46 -12.68
CA LEU A 136 5.64 6.66 -12.58
C LEU A 136 5.18 6.90 -11.13
N ARG A 137 5.76 6.17 -10.18
CA ARG A 137 5.37 6.17 -8.76
C ARG A 137 6.62 6.00 -7.87
N PRO A 138 7.33 7.08 -7.55
CA PRO A 138 8.57 7.00 -6.76
C PRO A 138 8.39 6.40 -5.36
N GLU A 139 7.20 6.55 -4.77
CA GLU A 139 6.88 6.06 -3.43
C GLU A 139 6.37 4.60 -3.40
N LEU A 140 6.16 3.98 -4.58
CA LEU A 140 5.66 2.61 -4.64
C LEU A 140 6.75 1.64 -4.17
N PRO A 141 6.52 0.91 -3.07
CA PRO A 141 7.48 -0.07 -2.59
C PRO A 141 7.66 -1.22 -3.58
N VAL A 142 8.90 -1.60 -3.82
CA VAL A 142 9.23 -2.74 -4.68
C VAL A 142 10.06 -3.75 -3.90
N ILE A 143 9.65 -5.02 -3.95
CA ILE A 143 10.44 -6.15 -3.51
C ILE A 143 10.99 -6.83 -4.76
N MET A 144 12.29 -6.77 -4.94
CA MET A 144 12.96 -7.51 -6.00
C MET A 144 13.19 -8.95 -5.58
N VAL A 145 12.86 -9.87 -6.47
CA VAL A 145 13.05 -11.30 -6.26
C VAL A 145 14.07 -11.80 -7.29
N THR A 146 15.11 -12.48 -6.86
CA THR A 146 16.16 -12.95 -7.78
C THR A 146 16.85 -14.21 -7.27
N GLY A 147 17.25 -15.07 -8.20
CA GLY A 147 18.16 -16.18 -7.93
C GLY A 147 19.63 -15.78 -7.87
N TYR A 148 19.96 -14.53 -8.23
CA TYR A 148 21.34 -14.04 -8.37
C TYR A 148 21.52 -12.72 -7.66
N PRO A 149 21.58 -12.70 -6.31
CA PRO A 149 21.62 -11.48 -5.51
C PRO A 149 22.86 -10.61 -5.74
N ASP A 150 23.99 -11.24 -6.09
CA ASP A 150 25.26 -10.53 -6.34
C ASP A 150 25.45 -10.16 -7.82
N SER A 151 24.39 -10.20 -8.62
CA SER A 151 24.47 -9.91 -10.04
C SER A 151 24.64 -8.41 -10.34
N GLU A 152 25.19 -8.10 -11.50
CA GLU A 152 25.27 -6.73 -12.00
C GLU A 152 23.86 -6.10 -12.18
N LEU A 153 22.83 -6.93 -12.39
CA LEU A 153 21.44 -6.46 -12.48
C LEU A 153 20.97 -5.83 -11.16
N VAL A 154 21.28 -6.46 -10.02
CA VAL A 154 21.00 -5.88 -8.70
C VAL A 154 21.74 -4.55 -8.51
N ALA A 155 23.03 -4.49 -8.89
CA ALA A 155 23.82 -3.27 -8.83
C ALA A 155 23.26 -2.16 -9.75
N ARG A 156 22.70 -2.52 -10.89
CA ARG A 156 22.02 -1.58 -11.80
C ARG A 156 20.70 -1.08 -11.20
N ALA A 157 19.91 -1.97 -10.61
CA ALA A 157 18.66 -1.60 -9.96
C ALA A 157 18.85 -0.63 -8.78
N LEU A 158 19.90 -0.83 -7.98
CA LEU A 158 20.29 0.09 -6.88
C LEU A 158 20.58 1.52 -7.34
N ARG A 159 20.99 1.73 -8.58
CA ARG A 159 21.18 3.07 -9.15
C ARG A 159 19.88 3.75 -9.55
N VAL A 160 18.79 3.00 -9.70
CA VAL A 160 17.47 3.54 -10.02
C VAL A 160 16.77 4.09 -8.79
N GLY A 161 16.77 3.32 -7.70
CA GLY A 161 16.10 3.73 -6.47
C GLY A 161 16.15 2.64 -5.40
N PRO A 162 15.57 2.93 -4.22
CA PRO A 162 15.52 1.98 -3.13
C PRO A 162 14.54 0.83 -3.41
N PHE A 163 14.90 -0.36 -3.00
CA PHE A 163 14.05 -1.55 -3.02
C PHE A 163 14.45 -2.53 -1.92
N THR A 164 13.60 -3.52 -1.67
CA THR A 164 13.92 -4.66 -0.81
C THR A 164 14.27 -5.87 -1.67
N LEU A 165 15.31 -6.62 -1.31
CA LEU A 165 15.75 -7.81 -2.05
C LEU A 165 15.36 -9.08 -1.32
N ILE A 166 14.80 -10.05 -2.05
CA ILE A 166 14.54 -11.40 -1.60
C ILE A 166 15.17 -12.39 -2.58
N ASN A 167 15.89 -13.35 -2.04
CA ASN A 167 16.56 -14.38 -2.85
C ASN A 167 15.59 -15.53 -3.15
N LYS A 168 15.65 -16.07 -4.37
CA LYS A 168 15.07 -17.38 -4.70
C LYS A 168 15.99 -18.50 -4.17
N PRO A 169 15.46 -19.61 -3.59
CA PRO A 169 14.04 -19.93 -3.45
C PRO A 169 13.35 -19.09 -2.38
N ILE A 170 12.10 -18.69 -2.65
CA ILE A 170 11.35 -17.77 -1.78
C ILE A 170 10.94 -18.51 -0.50
N VAL A 171 11.38 -17.97 0.64
CA VAL A 171 10.92 -18.40 1.95
C VAL A 171 9.69 -17.58 2.34
N VAL A 172 8.51 -18.24 2.36
CA VAL A 172 7.20 -17.58 2.58
C VAL A 172 7.18 -16.71 3.84
N THR A 173 7.74 -17.23 4.95
CA THR A 173 7.80 -16.48 6.22
C THR A 173 8.65 -15.22 6.14
N GLN A 174 9.75 -15.26 5.36
CA GLN A 174 10.58 -14.08 5.11
C GLN A 174 9.82 -13.03 4.30
N LEU A 175 9.17 -13.46 3.21
CA LEU A 175 8.36 -12.57 2.36
C LEU A 175 7.24 -11.90 3.18
N GLN A 176 6.49 -12.68 3.97
CA GLN A 176 5.42 -12.16 4.82
C GLN A 176 5.93 -11.15 5.86
N LYS A 177 7.09 -11.39 6.45
CA LYS A 177 7.74 -10.47 7.39
C LYS A 177 8.10 -9.15 6.71
N VAL A 178 8.72 -9.21 5.54
CA VAL A 178 9.10 -8.03 4.74
C VAL A 178 7.86 -7.22 4.36
N VAL A 179 6.83 -7.87 3.83
CA VAL A 179 5.55 -7.22 3.49
C VAL A 179 4.92 -6.55 4.71
N GLY A 180 4.94 -7.23 5.86
CA GLY A 180 4.43 -6.68 7.12
C GLY A 180 5.18 -5.42 7.58
N GLN A 181 6.48 -5.33 7.34
CA GLN A 181 7.29 -4.14 7.65
C GLN A 181 7.00 -2.96 6.72
N ILE A 182 6.81 -3.23 5.43
CA ILE A 182 6.51 -2.20 4.42
C ILE A 182 5.13 -1.57 4.69
N VAL A 183 4.13 -2.38 5.04
CA VAL A 183 2.73 -1.95 5.21
C VAL A 183 2.44 -1.42 6.61
N GLY A 184 3.22 -1.83 7.61
CA GLY A 184 3.07 -1.39 9.00
C GLY A 184 3.83 -0.12 9.37
N SER A 185 4.55 0.46 8.40
CA SER A 185 5.29 1.71 8.52
C SER A 185 4.46 2.89 8.03
#